data_d6f5a756ae404a767fb4539d0aa4f688
#
_entry.id   d6f5a756ae404a767fb4539d0aa4f688
#
_cell.length_a   1.000
_cell.length_b   1.000
_cell.length_c   1.000
_cell.angle_alpha   90.00
_cell.angle_beta   90.00
_cell.angle_gamma   90.00
#
_symmetry.space_group_name_H-M   'P 1'
#
loop_
_entity.id
_entity.type
_entity.pdbx_description
1 polymer ?
#
loop_
_entity_poly.entity_id
_entity_poly.type
_entity_poly.pdbx_seq_one_letter_code
_entity_poly.pdbx_strand_id
1 'polypeptide(L)'
;VADGPADGREWCAAWTAVVDRALTSLAAPVDDGNLAVVAVGGYGRQELCPGSDVDVLILHDGWEEAALQDAVQAIVYPLWDASLKVGYAVRNRKEAVAAVDDLDTATAMLDARMVCGDAGLLRRVGDGVTQRLRKRPARFLDALTAKDDERRAKVGAAAEALEPDLKNGAGGLRDVQSLRWAAGVLLGEVGLDPLVAAGYIGAPDRSRLVRAYDALLTERVATHLESGRGNDALRFDVQDAVARRCGFEDGDGDRDTAAHRLLSEHFLAARTIDHAHGRAWRLITADATTGRRRRRPAQARIDQFEVVDGVLRVPDLVSIDHPDLPHRLLHAMTRSESVLDRRTATRLRNRVDAGEHPWTWDHPTRAQFLSVLWRGSAALGPVAELDDTGVLVALIPQWAAVRGRAQRNPFHRYSLDRHAWHAAAALGDLVRDETWAAVALERIDDREALMLGVLLHDIGKAHGEPHSQTGVPVARDICEHLGCPPRTTERVERLVEHHLLLPDIATRRDLSDAALIIKIAEQ
;
A
#
# COMPACT_ATOMS: atom_id res chain seq x y z
N VAL A 1 -17.35 8.94 23.18
CA VAL A 1 -16.46 8.84 21.99
C VAL A 1 -15.00 9.10 22.36
N ALA A 2 -14.73 9.68 23.54
CA ALA A 2 -13.38 10.13 23.92
C ALA A 2 -12.39 8.99 24.25
N ASP A 3 -12.84 7.80 24.63
CA ASP A 3 -11.98 6.70 25.08
C ASP A 3 -11.67 5.67 23.96
N GLY A 4 -11.99 6.01 22.72
CA GLY A 4 -11.87 5.20 21.53
C GLY A 4 -10.55 4.45 21.34
N PRO A 5 -10.38 3.72 20.28
CA PRO A 5 -11.22 2.65 19.79
C PRO A 5 -10.48 1.33 19.78
N ALA A 6 -11.21 0.29 19.90
CA ALA A 6 -10.81 -0.96 19.30
C ALA A 6 -11.12 -1.02 17.77
N ASP A 7 -12.02 -0.16 17.27
CA ASP A 7 -12.45 -0.14 15.86
C ASP A 7 -12.65 1.30 15.33
N GLY A 8 -11.79 1.69 14.37
CA GLY A 8 -11.85 3.02 13.76
C GLY A 8 -13.12 3.26 12.94
N ARG A 9 -13.71 2.21 12.35
CA ARG A 9 -14.97 2.30 11.62
C ARG A 9 -16.13 2.61 12.54
N GLU A 10 -16.22 1.92 13.68
CA GLU A 10 -17.24 2.18 14.70
C GLU A 10 -17.11 3.59 15.25
N TRP A 11 -15.89 4.03 15.52
CA TRP A 11 -15.62 5.40 15.98
C TRP A 11 -16.11 6.44 14.97
N CYS A 12 -15.71 6.29 13.70
CA CYS A 12 -16.13 7.20 12.63
C CYS A 12 -17.65 7.22 12.45
N ALA A 13 -18.30 6.06 12.50
CA ALA A 13 -19.75 5.97 12.40
C ALA A 13 -20.45 6.67 13.56
N ALA A 14 -19.98 6.49 14.80
CA ALA A 14 -20.52 7.14 15.99
C ALA A 14 -20.36 8.67 15.92
N TRP A 15 -19.18 9.16 15.51
CA TRP A 15 -18.94 10.59 15.34
C TRP A 15 -19.80 11.17 14.22
N THR A 16 -19.87 10.49 13.08
CA THR A 16 -20.75 10.87 11.96
C THR A 16 -22.20 11.01 12.42
N ALA A 17 -22.71 10.07 13.22
CA ALA A 17 -24.07 10.14 13.73
C ALA A 17 -24.31 11.33 14.69
N VAL A 18 -23.29 11.80 15.41
CA VAL A 18 -23.39 13.04 16.20
C VAL A 18 -23.55 14.24 15.28
N VAL A 19 -22.73 14.34 14.25
CA VAL A 19 -22.78 15.44 13.28
C VAL A 19 -24.09 15.42 12.47
N ASP A 20 -24.57 14.23 12.06
CA ASP A 20 -25.85 14.05 11.37
C ASP A 20 -27.01 14.61 12.22
N ARG A 21 -27.08 14.30 13.52
CA ARG A 21 -28.10 14.81 14.42
C ARG A 21 -28.04 16.34 14.56
N ALA A 22 -26.84 16.90 14.70
CA ALA A 22 -26.66 18.34 14.79
C ALA A 22 -27.15 19.04 13.52
N LEU A 23 -26.73 18.60 12.34
CA LEU A 23 -27.16 19.16 11.06
C LEU A 23 -28.67 19.02 10.83
N THR A 24 -29.26 17.86 11.17
CA THR A 24 -30.69 17.64 11.07
C THR A 24 -31.47 18.62 11.97
N SER A 25 -31.00 18.85 13.18
CA SER A 25 -31.64 19.80 14.13
C SER A 25 -31.51 21.25 13.65
N LEU A 26 -30.39 21.62 13.06
CA LEU A 26 -30.13 22.97 12.52
C LEU A 26 -30.91 23.23 11.23
N ALA A 27 -31.10 22.23 10.39
CA ALA A 27 -31.83 22.36 9.13
C ALA A 27 -33.36 22.37 9.32
N ALA A 28 -33.89 21.68 10.34
CA ALA A 28 -35.34 21.54 10.55
C ALA A 28 -36.13 22.86 10.57
N PRO A 29 -35.66 23.97 11.17
CA PRO A 29 -36.41 25.24 11.19
C PRO A 29 -36.47 25.96 9.84
N VAL A 30 -35.56 25.64 8.90
CA VAL A 30 -35.40 26.34 7.61
C VAL A 30 -35.77 25.45 6.42
N ASP A 31 -36.10 24.19 6.63
CA ASP A 31 -36.48 23.25 5.55
C ASP A 31 -37.95 23.45 5.18
N ASP A 32 -38.19 23.89 3.95
CA ASP A 32 -39.54 24.02 3.37
C ASP A 32 -39.94 22.87 2.44
N GLY A 33 -39.14 21.77 2.44
CA GLY A 33 -39.34 20.61 1.60
C GLY A 33 -38.64 20.66 0.23
N ASN A 34 -37.92 21.74 -0.07
CA ASN A 34 -37.16 21.91 -1.33
C ASN A 34 -35.64 22.04 -1.10
N LEU A 35 -35.18 21.64 0.10
CA LEU A 35 -33.79 21.66 0.52
C LEU A 35 -33.32 20.26 0.86
N ALA A 36 -32.07 19.93 0.56
CA ALA A 36 -31.43 18.73 1.01
C ALA A 36 -30.01 19.03 1.55
N VAL A 37 -29.75 18.60 2.77
CA VAL A 37 -28.42 18.61 3.37
C VAL A 37 -27.76 17.27 3.10
N VAL A 38 -26.64 17.30 2.39
CA VAL A 38 -25.95 16.12 1.87
C VAL A 38 -24.53 16.07 2.40
N ALA A 39 -24.15 14.97 3.00
CA ALA A 39 -22.77 14.66 3.37
C ALA A 39 -22.00 14.20 2.13
N VAL A 40 -20.79 14.72 1.92
CA VAL A 40 -19.93 14.33 0.79
C VAL A 40 -18.53 13.92 1.25
N GLY A 41 -17.75 13.31 0.38
CA GLY A 41 -16.38 12.88 0.70
C GLY A 41 -16.30 11.95 1.90
N GLY A 42 -15.37 12.20 2.84
CA GLY A 42 -15.20 11.41 4.07
C GLY A 42 -16.45 11.36 4.95
N TYR A 43 -17.15 12.46 5.04
CA TYR A 43 -18.41 12.53 5.75
C TYR A 43 -19.52 11.72 5.07
N GLY A 44 -19.59 11.77 3.75
CA GLY A 44 -20.52 10.95 2.97
C GLY A 44 -20.29 9.45 3.15
N ARG A 45 -19.03 9.02 3.24
CA ARG A 45 -18.66 7.61 3.50
C ARG A 45 -18.84 7.15 4.94
N GLN A 46 -19.27 8.03 5.85
CA GLN A 46 -19.32 7.81 7.31
C GLN A 46 -17.91 7.54 7.89
N GLU A 47 -16.90 8.20 7.36
CA GLU A 47 -15.50 8.07 7.74
C GLU A 47 -14.93 9.40 8.29
N LEU A 48 -15.76 10.14 9.06
CA LEU A 48 -15.29 11.32 9.80
C LEU A 48 -14.32 10.90 10.91
N CYS A 49 -13.03 11.14 10.70
CA CYS A 49 -12.04 11.03 11.76
C CYS A 49 -12.02 12.31 12.62
N PRO A 50 -11.43 12.30 13.83
CA PRO A 50 -11.49 13.42 14.79
C PRO A 50 -11.06 14.77 14.23
N GLY A 51 -10.03 14.80 13.38
CA GLY A 51 -9.50 16.01 12.75
C GLY A 51 -9.97 16.24 11.32
N SER A 52 -10.95 15.48 10.81
CA SER A 52 -11.47 15.62 9.45
C SER A 52 -12.36 16.85 9.30
N ASP A 53 -12.33 17.43 8.11
CA ASP A 53 -13.31 18.44 7.72
C ASP A 53 -14.70 17.79 7.54
N VAL A 54 -15.75 18.53 7.89
CA VAL A 54 -17.16 18.14 7.67
C VAL A 54 -17.59 18.75 6.34
N ASP A 55 -17.58 17.94 5.28
CA ASP A 55 -17.92 18.42 3.93
C ASP A 55 -19.42 18.27 3.68
N VAL A 56 -20.12 19.41 3.51
CA VAL A 56 -21.57 19.50 3.34
C VAL A 56 -21.93 20.09 1.99
N LEU A 57 -22.83 19.44 1.28
CA LEU A 57 -23.47 20.02 0.10
C LEU A 57 -24.93 20.33 0.44
N ILE A 58 -25.30 21.61 0.30
CA ILE A 58 -26.67 22.08 0.43
C ILE A 58 -27.27 22.16 -0.97
N LEU A 59 -28.19 21.24 -1.25
CA LEU A 59 -28.95 21.23 -2.50
C LEU A 59 -30.27 21.97 -2.31
N HIS A 60 -30.67 22.75 -3.31
CA HIS A 60 -31.96 23.46 -3.30
C HIS A 60 -32.65 23.38 -4.67
N ASP A 61 -33.98 23.59 -4.69
CA ASP A 61 -34.77 23.67 -5.94
C ASP A 61 -35.70 24.88 -5.85
N GLY A 62 -35.29 25.99 -6.55
CA GLY A 62 -36.09 27.20 -6.68
C GLY A 62 -36.08 28.17 -5.49
N TRP A 63 -35.09 28.10 -4.59
CA TRP A 63 -34.97 29.06 -3.49
C TRP A 63 -34.50 30.43 -3.96
N GLU A 64 -35.09 31.46 -3.36
CA GLU A 64 -34.63 32.85 -3.50
C GLU A 64 -33.28 33.02 -2.77
N GLU A 65 -32.38 33.85 -3.34
CA GLU A 65 -31.01 34.00 -2.87
C GLU A 65 -30.89 34.43 -1.40
N ALA A 66 -31.74 35.37 -0.96
CA ALA A 66 -31.74 35.85 0.42
C ALA A 66 -32.17 34.76 1.42
N ALA A 67 -33.26 34.04 1.14
CA ALA A 67 -33.72 32.94 1.97
C ALA A 67 -32.68 31.78 2.03
N LEU A 68 -32.00 31.54 0.90
CA LEU A 68 -30.94 30.54 0.84
C LEU A 68 -29.72 30.94 1.69
N GLN A 69 -29.32 32.22 1.68
CA GLN A 69 -28.24 32.71 2.54
C GLN A 69 -28.61 32.59 4.03
N ASP A 70 -29.83 32.94 4.42
CA ASP A 70 -30.30 32.81 5.80
C ASP A 70 -30.28 31.34 6.25
N ALA A 71 -30.74 30.41 5.39
CA ALA A 71 -30.71 28.97 5.67
C ALA A 71 -29.27 28.43 5.82
N VAL A 72 -28.37 28.83 4.94
CA VAL A 72 -26.95 28.46 5.01
C VAL A 72 -26.32 28.96 6.31
N GLN A 73 -26.57 30.19 6.70
CA GLN A 73 -26.08 30.75 7.96
C GLN A 73 -26.61 29.97 9.17
N ALA A 74 -27.91 29.66 9.20
CA ALA A 74 -28.53 28.89 10.28
C ALA A 74 -27.94 27.48 10.41
N ILE A 75 -27.54 26.84 9.31
CA ILE A 75 -27.00 25.47 9.29
C ILE A 75 -25.49 25.45 9.59
N VAL A 76 -24.71 26.34 8.96
CA VAL A 76 -23.24 26.23 8.94
C VAL A 76 -22.58 26.98 10.11
N TYR A 77 -23.08 28.19 10.48
CA TYR A 77 -22.42 29.01 11.50
C TYR A 77 -22.37 28.37 12.89
N PRO A 78 -23.41 27.67 13.37
CA PRO A 78 -23.33 26.98 14.66
C PRO A 78 -22.26 25.88 14.70
N LEU A 79 -21.94 25.26 13.55
CA LEU A 79 -20.88 24.26 13.48
C LEU A 79 -19.50 24.92 13.57
N TRP A 80 -19.31 26.09 12.95
CA TRP A 80 -18.07 26.87 13.12
C TRP A 80 -17.89 27.37 14.54
N ASP A 81 -18.97 27.84 15.18
CA ASP A 81 -18.98 28.26 16.59
C ASP A 81 -18.62 27.08 17.52
N ALA A 82 -18.97 25.86 17.13
CA ALA A 82 -18.55 24.63 17.81
C ALA A 82 -17.11 24.20 17.46
N SER A 83 -16.33 25.05 16.78
CA SER A 83 -14.95 24.80 16.34
C SER A 83 -14.78 23.61 15.39
N LEU A 84 -15.83 23.21 14.68
CA LEU A 84 -15.74 22.22 13.61
C LEU A 84 -15.22 22.89 12.33
N LYS A 85 -14.32 22.21 11.65
CA LYS A 85 -13.90 22.61 10.30
C LYS A 85 -14.97 22.15 9.31
N VAL A 86 -15.73 23.08 8.77
CA VAL A 86 -16.82 22.80 7.83
C VAL A 86 -16.48 23.39 6.47
N GLY A 87 -16.36 22.49 5.48
CA GLY A 87 -16.42 22.84 4.06
C GLY A 87 -17.87 22.74 3.58
N TYR A 88 -18.37 23.76 2.88
CA TYR A 88 -19.71 23.67 2.31
C TYR A 88 -19.78 24.21 0.88
N ALA A 89 -20.72 23.67 0.13
CA ALA A 89 -21.12 24.17 -1.18
C ALA A 89 -22.65 24.25 -1.24
N VAL A 90 -23.15 25.25 -1.95
CA VAL A 90 -24.58 25.43 -2.20
C VAL A 90 -24.82 25.34 -3.69
N ARG A 91 -25.71 24.47 -4.13
CA ARG A 91 -25.94 24.22 -5.56
C ARG A 91 -27.39 23.85 -5.84
N ASN A 92 -27.91 24.36 -6.93
CA ASN A 92 -29.12 23.80 -7.51
C ASN A 92 -28.78 22.49 -8.30
N ARG A 93 -29.81 21.77 -8.74
CA ARG A 93 -29.63 20.50 -9.46
C ARG A 93 -28.73 20.62 -10.71
N LYS A 94 -28.87 21.68 -11.50
CA LYS A 94 -28.10 21.87 -12.75
C LYS A 94 -26.64 22.13 -12.44
N GLU A 95 -26.39 22.98 -11.47
CA GLU A 95 -25.03 23.32 -11.00
C GLU A 95 -24.33 22.11 -10.42
N ALA A 96 -24.99 21.31 -9.56
CA ALA A 96 -24.42 20.12 -8.96
C ALA A 96 -24.01 19.08 -10.03
N VAL A 97 -24.87 18.86 -11.05
CA VAL A 97 -24.54 17.94 -12.16
C VAL A 97 -23.45 18.51 -13.08
N ALA A 98 -23.37 19.83 -13.27
CA ALA A 98 -22.32 20.43 -14.08
C ALA A 98 -20.95 20.42 -13.38
N ALA A 99 -20.94 20.59 -12.07
CA ALA A 99 -19.72 20.70 -11.27
C ALA A 99 -18.87 19.42 -11.25
N VAL A 100 -19.41 18.23 -11.61
CA VAL A 100 -18.65 16.97 -11.66
C VAL A 100 -17.68 16.85 -12.86
N ASP A 101 -17.55 17.91 -13.67
CA ASP A 101 -16.45 18.02 -14.64
C ASP A 101 -15.10 18.24 -13.93
N ASP A 102 -15.13 18.81 -12.70
CA ASP A 102 -14.03 18.84 -11.75
C ASP A 102 -13.92 17.49 -11.01
N LEU A 103 -12.71 16.93 -10.94
CA LEU A 103 -12.47 15.59 -10.38
C LEU A 103 -12.76 15.53 -8.87
N ASP A 104 -12.39 16.56 -8.10
CA ASP A 104 -12.59 16.58 -6.65
C ASP A 104 -14.09 16.64 -6.32
N THR A 105 -14.82 17.45 -7.05
CA THR A 105 -16.29 17.48 -6.96
C THR A 105 -16.93 16.16 -7.39
N ALA A 106 -16.43 15.55 -8.47
CA ALA A 106 -16.95 14.27 -8.96
C ALA A 106 -16.78 13.15 -7.90
N THR A 107 -15.59 13.03 -7.31
CA THR A 107 -15.32 12.03 -6.26
C THR A 107 -16.13 12.30 -4.99
N ALA A 108 -16.28 13.57 -4.58
CA ALA A 108 -17.13 13.96 -3.46
C ALA A 108 -18.61 13.60 -3.70
N MET A 109 -19.12 13.83 -4.92
CA MET A 109 -20.49 13.51 -5.31
C MET A 109 -20.75 12.00 -5.43
N LEU A 110 -19.74 11.20 -5.79
CA LEU A 110 -19.86 9.73 -5.78
C LEU A 110 -20.02 9.17 -4.37
N ASP A 111 -19.52 9.86 -3.35
CA ASP A 111 -19.66 9.51 -1.94
C ASP A 111 -20.88 10.18 -1.28
N ALA A 112 -21.74 10.89 -2.04
CA ALA A 112 -22.85 11.65 -1.49
C ALA A 112 -23.85 10.79 -0.72
N ARG A 113 -24.19 11.24 0.50
CA ARG A 113 -25.16 10.60 1.39
C ARG A 113 -26.14 11.63 1.96
N MET A 114 -27.40 11.28 1.99
CA MET A 114 -28.43 12.11 2.60
C MET A 114 -28.21 12.25 4.11
N VAL A 115 -28.28 13.48 4.61
CA VAL A 115 -28.37 13.80 6.05
C VAL A 115 -29.83 14.10 6.41
N CYS A 116 -30.43 15.10 5.79
CA CYS A 116 -31.85 15.47 5.99
C CYS A 116 -32.40 16.25 4.79
N GLY A 117 -33.72 16.44 4.74
CA GLY A 117 -34.44 17.20 3.70
C GLY A 117 -34.96 16.34 2.54
N ASP A 118 -35.04 16.90 1.30
CA ASP A 118 -35.63 16.23 0.13
C ASP A 118 -34.74 15.14 -0.47
N ALA A 119 -35.03 13.87 -0.12
CA ALA A 119 -34.35 12.72 -0.70
C ALA A 119 -34.61 12.55 -2.21
N GLY A 120 -35.70 13.10 -2.73
CA GLY A 120 -36.02 13.09 -4.16
C GLY A 120 -35.06 14.01 -4.93
N LEU A 121 -34.71 15.16 -4.36
CA LEU A 121 -33.74 16.07 -4.94
C LEU A 121 -32.35 15.42 -5.08
N LEU A 122 -31.85 14.79 -4.00
CA LEU A 122 -30.58 14.07 -4.04
C LEU A 122 -30.58 12.94 -5.08
N ARG A 123 -31.66 12.16 -5.18
CA ARG A 123 -31.77 11.11 -6.21
C ARG A 123 -31.66 11.69 -7.61
N ARG A 124 -32.43 12.76 -7.92
CA ARG A 124 -32.40 13.42 -9.24
C ARG A 124 -31.01 13.95 -9.60
N VAL A 125 -30.26 14.46 -8.60
CA VAL A 125 -28.88 14.90 -8.78
C VAL A 125 -27.96 13.71 -9.01
N GLY A 126 -28.04 12.64 -8.18
CA GLY A 126 -27.24 11.43 -8.32
C GLY A 126 -27.39 10.74 -9.68
N ASP A 127 -28.64 10.64 -10.18
CA ASP A 127 -28.91 10.11 -11.52
C ASP A 127 -28.22 10.96 -12.61
N GLY A 128 -28.30 12.29 -12.49
CA GLY A 128 -27.66 13.21 -13.41
C GLY A 128 -26.13 13.13 -13.38
N VAL A 129 -25.55 13.03 -12.19
CA VAL A 129 -24.10 12.85 -11.97
C VAL A 129 -23.63 11.54 -12.58
N THR A 130 -24.29 10.43 -12.24
CA THR A 130 -23.97 9.11 -12.79
C THR A 130 -24.04 9.09 -14.30
N GLN A 131 -25.13 9.63 -14.88
CA GLN A 131 -25.28 9.73 -16.33
C GLN A 131 -24.16 10.56 -16.98
N ARG A 132 -23.76 11.68 -16.37
CA ARG A 132 -22.71 12.55 -16.90
C ARG A 132 -21.34 11.88 -16.87
N LEU A 133 -20.96 11.27 -15.75
CA LEU A 133 -19.68 10.58 -15.60
C LEU A 133 -19.58 9.35 -16.51
N ARG A 134 -20.65 8.56 -16.63
CA ARG A 134 -20.69 7.37 -17.49
C ARG A 134 -20.68 7.68 -18.99
N LYS A 135 -20.94 8.92 -19.42
CA LYS A 135 -20.78 9.30 -20.84
C LYS A 135 -19.31 9.30 -21.28
N ARG A 136 -18.36 9.54 -20.38
CA ARG A 136 -16.92 9.61 -20.68
C ARG A 136 -16.08 8.97 -19.57
N PRO A 137 -16.27 7.68 -19.29
CA PRO A 137 -15.62 7.03 -18.16
C PRO A 137 -14.09 7.07 -18.26
N ALA A 138 -13.54 6.92 -19.46
CA ALA A 138 -12.09 7.00 -19.67
C ALA A 138 -11.50 8.36 -19.26
N ARG A 139 -12.22 9.49 -19.50
CA ARG A 139 -11.73 10.81 -19.07
C ARG A 139 -11.64 10.91 -17.55
N PHE A 140 -12.62 10.36 -16.82
CA PHE A 140 -12.60 10.32 -15.37
C PHE A 140 -11.45 9.46 -14.85
N LEU A 141 -11.26 8.25 -15.42
CA LEU A 141 -10.19 7.35 -15.03
C LEU A 141 -8.80 7.90 -15.35
N ASP A 142 -8.62 8.55 -16.51
CA ASP A 142 -7.36 9.21 -16.88
C ASP A 142 -7.02 10.34 -15.88
N ALA A 143 -8.01 11.16 -15.51
CA ALA A 143 -7.82 12.23 -14.53
C ALA A 143 -7.52 11.69 -13.13
N LEU A 144 -8.21 10.62 -12.72
CA LEU A 144 -7.97 9.97 -11.43
C LEU A 144 -6.58 9.31 -11.37
N THR A 145 -6.16 8.64 -12.47
CA THR A 145 -4.81 8.07 -12.59
C THR A 145 -3.74 9.17 -12.46
N ALA A 146 -3.87 10.26 -13.21
CA ALA A 146 -2.91 11.36 -13.15
C ALA A 146 -2.79 11.96 -11.74
N LYS A 147 -3.92 12.12 -11.04
CA LYS A 147 -3.95 12.63 -9.66
C LYS A 147 -3.35 11.63 -8.67
N ASP A 148 -3.59 10.34 -8.85
CA ASP A 148 -2.99 9.30 -8.02
C ASP A 148 -1.48 9.21 -8.24
N ASP A 149 -0.99 9.34 -9.48
CA ASP A 149 0.44 9.37 -9.80
C ASP A 149 1.13 10.60 -9.17
N GLU A 150 0.53 11.80 -9.28
CA GLU A 150 1.03 13.03 -8.64
C GLU A 150 1.09 12.88 -7.11
N ARG A 151 0.03 12.35 -6.51
CA ARG A 151 -0.07 12.10 -5.08
C ARG A 151 1.02 11.14 -4.59
N ARG A 152 1.17 9.99 -5.26
CA ARG A 152 2.18 8.97 -4.95
C ARG A 152 3.60 9.51 -5.09
N ALA A 153 3.87 10.29 -6.12
CA ALA A 153 5.17 10.93 -6.32
C ALA A 153 5.51 11.93 -5.19
N LYS A 154 4.52 12.65 -4.67
CA LYS A 154 4.68 13.66 -3.61
C LYS A 154 4.88 13.06 -2.23
N VAL A 155 4.12 12.01 -1.90
CA VAL A 155 4.03 11.46 -0.53
C VAL A 155 4.85 10.18 -0.36
N GLY A 156 5.03 9.41 -1.44
CA GLY A 156 5.72 8.12 -1.41
C GLY A 156 4.83 6.95 -1.01
N ALA A 157 5.46 5.81 -0.68
CA ALA A 157 4.77 4.58 -0.34
C ALA A 157 4.49 4.49 1.16
N ALA A 158 3.23 4.33 1.55
CA ALA A 158 2.84 4.07 2.94
C ALA A 158 3.45 2.75 3.45
N ALA A 159 3.58 1.76 2.57
CA ALA A 159 4.14 0.44 2.88
C ALA A 159 5.65 0.43 3.19
N GLU A 160 6.34 1.55 3.05
CA GLU A 160 7.80 1.61 3.15
C GLU A 160 8.32 2.77 4.00
N ALA A 161 7.49 3.79 4.28
CA ALA A 161 7.91 4.99 4.98
C ALA A 161 7.94 4.79 6.50
N LEU A 162 8.96 5.33 7.18
CA LEU A 162 9.04 5.35 8.65
C LEU A 162 7.92 6.21 9.28
N GLU A 163 7.49 7.25 8.60
CA GLU A 163 6.35 8.11 8.95
C GLU A 163 5.32 8.05 7.80
N PRO A 164 4.54 6.97 7.70
CA PRO A 164 3.64 6.77 6.57
C PRO A 164 2.47 7.76 6.58
N ASP A 165 2.08 8.27 5.41
CA ASP A 165 0.80 8.94 5.23
C ASP A 165 -0.28 7.87 5.01
N LEU A 166 -1.12 7.69 6.02
CA LEU A 166 -2.15 6.66 6.09
C LEU A 166 -3.23 6.80 5.02
N LYS A 167 -3.44 8.02 4.52
CA LYS A 167 -4.47 8.33 3.54
C LYS A 167 -3.91 8.42 2.14
N ASN A 168 -2.84 9.20 1.94
CA ASN A 168 -2.37 9.58 0.61
C ASN A 168 -1.15 8.79 0.14
N GLY A 169 -0.43 8.06 1.01
CA GLY A 169 0.67 7.18 0.59
C GLY A 169 0.19 6.08 -0.36
N ALA A 170 1.07 5.56 -1.22
CA ALA A 170 0.75 4.37 -2.01
C ALA A 170 0.49 3.19 -1.07
N GLY A 171 -0.63 2.51 -1.25
CA GLY A 171 -1.14 1.53 -0.29
C GLY A 171 -1.98 2.15 0.85
N GLY A 172 -2.24 3.46 0.82
CA GLY A 172 -3.10 4.15 1.78
C GLY A 172 -4.60 4.06 1.45
N LEU A 173 -5.40 4.70 2.30
CA LEU A 173 -6.87 4.66 2.19
C LEU A 173 -7.38 5.18 0.83
N ARG A 174 -6.70 6.15 0.22
CA ARG A 174 -7.10 6.75 -1.05
C ARG A 174 -7.09 5.75 -2.20
N ASP A 175 -6.19 4.78 -2.19
CA ASP A 175 -6.13 3.76 -3.23
C ASP A 175 -7.40 2.89 -3.28
N VAL A 176 -7.94 2.53 -2.10
CA VAL A 176 -9.23 1.80 -2.04
C VAL A 176 -10.39 2.70 -2.44
N GLN A 177 -10.35 3.98 -2.08
CA GLN A 177 -11.36 4.95 -2.49
C GLN A 177 -11.37 5.16 -4.00
N SER A 178 -10.21 5.22 -4.65
CA SER A 178 -10.08 5.30 -6.12
C SER A 178 -10.74 4.10 -6.81
N LEU A 179 -10.57 2.88 -6.30
CA LEU A 179 -11.27 1.69 -6.79
C LEU A 179 -12.79 1.81 -6.65
N ARG A 180 -13.28 2.28 -5.50
CA ARG A 180 -14.73 2.47 -5.25
C ARG A 180 -15.34 3.48 -6.21
N TRP A 181 -14.66 4.61 -6.47
CA TRP A 181 -15.12 5.62 -7.42
C TRP A 181 -15.10 5.11 -8.87
N ALA A 182 -14.05 4.36 -9.24
CA ALA A 182 -14.00 3.72 -10.55
C ALA A 182 -15.20 2.79 -10.77
N ALA A 183 -15.59 2.00 -9.76
CA ALA A 183 -16.79 1.17 -9.81
C ALA A 183 -18.05 2.00 -10.04
N GLY A 184 -18.24 3.11 -9.32
CA GLY A 184 -19.37 4.03 -9.49
C GLY A 184 -19.51 4.54 -10.92
N VAL A 185 -18.39 4.92 -11.54
CA VAL A 185 -18.39 5.45 -12.92
C VAL A 185 -18.56 4.36 -13.99
N LEU A 186 -17.90 3.22 -13.81
CA LEU A 186 -17.94 2.14 -14.82
C LEU A 186 -19.20 1.27 -14.69
N LEU A 187 -19.54 0.88 -13.47
CA LEU A 187 -20.55 -0.13 -13.17
C LEU A 187 -21.86 0.49 -12.67
N GLY A 188 -21.82 1.77 -12.22
CA GLY A 188 -22.99 2.52 -11.75
C GLY A 188 -23.27 2.38 -10.26
N GLU A 189 -22.42 1.67 -9.53
CA GLU A 189 -22.53 1.49 -8.07
C GLU A 189 -21.16 1.67 -7.43
N VAL A 190 -21.08 2.53 -6.40
CA VAL A 190 -19.85 2.81 -5.66
C VAL A 190 -19.59 1.72 -4.64
N GLY A 191 -18.45 1.04 -4.74
CA GLY A 191 -18.09 -0.02 -3.80
C GLY A 191 -17.08 -1.01 -4.36
N LEU A 192 -16.67 -1.98 -3.52
CA LEU A 192 -15.80 -3.08 -3.95
C LEU A 192 -16.59 -4.29 -4.49
N ASP A 193 -17.84 -4.48 -4.05
CA ASP A 193 -18.67 -5.61 -4.48
C ASP A 193 -18.99 -5.58 -5.99
N PRO A 194 -19.31 -4.43 -6.61
CA PRO A 194 -19.44 -4.34 -8.06
C PRO A 194 -18.18 -4.76 -8.81
N LEU A 195 -16.98 -4.43 -8.26
CA LEU A 195 -15.70 -4.84 -8.87
C LEU A 195 -15.48 -6.36 -8.76
N VAL A 196 -15.97 -6.98 -7.69
CA VAL A 196 -15.94 -8.45 -7.55
C VAL A 196 -16.88 -9.09 -8.58
N ALA A 197 -18.10 -8.60 -8.71
CA ALA A 197 -19.08 -9.09 -9.66
C ALA A 197 -18.61 -8.95 -11.11
N ALA A 198 -17.92 -7.85 -11.44
CA ALA A 198 -17.32 -7.60 -12.75
C ALA A 198 -15.99 -8.35 -12.98
N GLY A 199 -15.42 -8.99 -11.97
CA GLY A 199 -14.19 -9.77 -12.07
C GLY A 199 -12.89 -8.98 -12.00
N TYR A 200 -12.92 -7.68 -11.64
CA TYR A 200 -11.71 -6.87 -11.43
C TYR A 200 -10.97 -7.24 -10.14
N ILE A 201 -11.70 -7.65 -9.11
CA ILE A 201 -11.17 -8.08 -7.80
C ILE A 201 -11.69 -9.48 -7.49
N GLY A 202 -10.89 -10.33 -6.83
CA GLY A 202 -11.34 -11.61 -6.30
C GLY A 202 -12.07 -11.45 -4.96
N ALA A 203 -13.01 -12.34 -4.64
CA ALA A 203 -13.67 -12.31 -3.33
C ALA A 203 -12.68 -12.43 -2.14
N PRO A 204 -11.63 -13.28 -2.19
CA PRO A 204 -10.59 -13.28 -1.15
C PRO A 204 -9.82 -11.97 -1.07
N ASP A 205 -9.47 -11.36 -2.22
CA ASP A 205 -8.76 -10.07 -2.26
C ASP A 205 -9.63 -8.94 -1.71
N ARG A 206 -10.94 -8.95 -2.01
CA ARG A 206 -11.90 -8.00 -1.40
C ARG A 206 -11.87 -8.08 0.13
N SER A 207 -11.91 -9.29 0.68
CA SER A 207 -11.87 -9.50 2.13
C SER A 207 -10.56 -9.00 2.76
N ARG A 208 -9.43 -9.22 2.09
CA ARG A 208 -8.11 -8.69 2.51
C ARG A 208 -8.06 -7.17 2.44
N LEU A 209 -8.58 -6.57 1.35
CA LEU A 209 -8.67 -5.12 1.18
C LEU A 209 -9.50 -4.46 2.27
N VAL A 210 -10.66 -5.04 2.62
CA VAL A 210 -11.52 -4.49 3.68
C VAL A 210 -10.79 -4.51 5.01
N ARG A 211 -10.18 -5.63 5.40
CA ARG A 211 -9.41 -5.71 6.65
C ARG A 211 -8.25 -4.71 6.69
N ALA A 212 -7.49 -4.60 5.60
CA ALA A 212 -6.38 -3.66 5.51
C ALA A 212 -6.86 -2.20 5.59
N TYR A 213 -7.96 -1.88 4.91
CA TYR A 213 -8.57 -0.56 4.97
C TYR A 213 -9.05 -0.21 6.40
N ASP A 214 -9.69 -1.15 7.08
CA ASP A 214 -10.20 -0.94 8.44
C ASP A 214 -9.05 -0.75 9.45
N ALA A 215 -7.94 -1.48 9.29
CA ALA A 215 -6.73 -1.28 10.07
C ALA A 215 -6.17 0.15 9.89
N LEU A 216 -5.96 0.59 8.64
CA LEU A 216 -5.47 1.95 8.37
C LEU A 216 -6.45 3.04 8.84
N LEU A 217 -7.75 2.80 8.77
CA LEU A 217 -8.76 3.73 9.30
C LEU A 217 -8.66 3.84 10.83
N THR A 218 -8.43 2.73 11.51
CA THR A 218 -8.21 2.68 12.98
C THR A 218 -6.95 3.47 13.36
N GLU A 219 -5.84 3.22 12.67
CA GLU A 219 -4.59 3.95 12.85
C GLU A 219 -4.78 5.45 12.62
N ARG A 220 -5.54 5.83 11.59
CA ARG A 220 -5.84 7.22 11.26
C ARG A 220 -6.64 7.93 12.36
N VAL A 221 -7.68 7.27 12.88
CA VAL A 221 -8.47 7.80 14.00
C VAL A 221 -7.57 8.00 15.22
N ALA A 222 -6.77 7.00 15.57
CA ALA A 222 -5.82 7.07 16.68
C ALA A 222 -4.79 8.19 16.48
N THR A 223 -4.25 8.34 15.26
CA THR A 223 -3.30 9.41 14.92
C THR A 223 -3.90 10.81 15.10
N HIS A 224 -5.14 11.01 14.67
CA HIS A 224 -5.84 12.29 14.87
C HIS A 224 -6.10 12.59 16.35
N LEU A 225 -6.45 11.58 17.14
CA LEU A 225 -6.67 11.73 18.59
C LEU A 225 -5.38 12.09 19.32
N GLU A 226 -4.27 11.40 19.01
CA GLU A 226 -3.00 11.62 19.68
C GLU A 226 -2.30 12.91 19.23
N SER A 227 -2.38 13.27 17.95
CA SER A 227 -1.78 14.50 17.44
C SER A 227 -2.59 15.76 17.74
N GLY A 228 -3.88 15.62 18.08
CA GLY A 228 -4.81 16.75 18.24
C GLY A 228 -5.06 17.54 16.94
N ARG A 229 -4.70 16.98 15.79
CA ARG A 229 -4.77 17.62 14.47
C ARG A 229 -5.24 16.62 13.40
N GLY A 230 -5.85 17.14 12.32
CA GLY A 230 -6.17 16.35 11.13
C GLY A 230 -4.95 16.05 10.27
N ASN A 231 -3.91 15.45 10.84
CA ASN A 231 -2.71 15.05 10.12
C ASN A 231 -2.75 13.54 9.83
N ASP A 232 -2.69 13.18 8.58
CA ASP A 232 -2.76 11.79 8.11
C ASP A 232 -1.39 11.08 8.13
N ALA A 233 -0.28 11.77 8.48
CA ALA A 233 1.03 11.16 8.65
C ALA A 233 1.20 10.61 10.07
N LEU A 234 1.49 9.32 10.18
CA LEU A 234 1.82 8.64 11.43
C LEU A 234 3.27 8.98 11.84
N ARG A 235 3.44 10.15 12.43
CA ARG A 235 4.74 10.71 12.78
C ARG A 235 5.40 9.95 13.93
N PHE A 236 6.73 9.94 13.91
CA PHE A 236 7.55 9.21 14.88
C PHE A 236 7.20 9.55 16.34
N ASP A 237 6.95 10.83 16.64
CA ASP A 237 6.64 11.34 17.98
C ASP A 237 5.31 10.84 18.56
N VAL A 238 4.37 10.40 17.72
CA VAL A 238 3.05 9.90 18.17
C VAL A 238 2.90 8.37 18.05
N GLN A 239 3.82 7.68 17.37
CA GLN A 239 3.70 6.24 17.06
C GLN A 239 3.46 5.36 18.29
N ASP A 240 4.17 5.63 19.42
CA ASP A 240 4.00 4.82 20.64
C ASP A 240 2.62 5.01 21.28
N ALA A 241 2.11 6.24 21.29
CA ALA A 241 0.77 6.54 21.82
C ALA A 241 -0.33 5.95 20.90
N VAL A 242 -0.17 6.11 19.58
CA VAL A 242 -1.07 5.52 18.58
C VAL A 242 -1.10 4.00 18.70
N ALA A 243 0.06 3.35 18.85
CA ALA A 243 0.14 1.90 18.98
C ALA A 243 -0.64 1.39 20.19
N ARG A 244 -0.44 2.00 21.37
CA ARG A 244 -1.20 1.62 22.57
C ARG A 244 -2.70 1.84 22.40
N ARG A 245 -3.10 2.95 21.75
CA ARG A 245 -4.51 3.22 21.45
C ARG A 245 -5.12 2.19 20.50
N CYS A 246 -4.33 1.67 19.56
CA CYS A 246 -4.73 0.57 18.67
C CYS A 246 -4.67 -0.82 19.34
N GLY A 247 -4.33 -0.90 20.64
CA GLY A 247 -4.32 -2.14 21.40
C GLY A 247 -3.02 -2.96 21.27
N PHE A 248 -1.94 -2.37 20.74
CA PHE A 248 -0.64 -3.02 20.73
C PHE A 248 0.06 -2.84 22.08
N GLU A 249 0.71 -3.90 22.52
CA GLU A 249 1.50 -3.92 23.76
C GLU A 249 2.98 -4.13 23.44
N ASP A 250 3.85 -3.67 24.34
CA ASP A 250 5.27 -3.92 24.23
C ASP A 250 5.56 -5.41 24.40
N GLY A 251 6.47 -5.94 23.57
CA GLY A 251 7.00 -7.28 23.68
C GLY A 251 8.36 -7.29 24.40
N ASP A 252 9.13 -8.33 24.18
CA ASP A 252 10.45 -8.47 24.77
C ASP A 252 11.51 -7.64 24.04
N GLY A 253 12.08 -6.65 24.73
CA GLY A 253 13.20 -5.84 24.27
C GLY A 253 12.84 -4.61 23.43
N ASP A 254 13.82 -3.72 23.24
CA ASP A 254 13.65 -2.38 22.62
C ASP A 254 13.20 -2.39 21.16
N ARG A 255 13.26 -3.52 20.48
CA ARG A 255 12.89 -3.68 19.06
C ARG A 255 11.57 -4.39 18.83
N ASP A 256 10.83 -4.70 19.90
CA ASP A 256 9.49 -5.30 19.85
C ASP A 256 8.50 -4.47 20.66
N THR A 257 8.61 -3.14 20.58
CA THR A 257 7.68 -2.23 21.23
C THR A 257 6.33 -2.24 20.50
N ALA A 258 5.29 -1.75 21.17
CA ALA A 258 3.96 -1.58 20.58
C ALA A 258 4.03 -0.87 19.22
N ALA A 259 4.86 0.18 19.10
CA ALA A 259 5.02 0.90 17.84
C ALA A 259 5.72 0.08 16.74
N HIS A 260 6.67 -0.80 17.05
CA HIS A 260 7.24 -1.71 16.05
C HIS A 260 6.17 -2.68 15.53
N ARG A 261 5.32 -3.21 16.41
CA ARG A 261 4.22 -4.12 16.04
C ARG A 261 3.17 -3.40 15.20
N LEU A 262 2.73 -2.21 15.61
CA LEU A 262 1.82 -1.37 14.83
C LEU A 262 2.37 -1.14 13.41
N LEU A 263 3.61 -0.66 13.28
CA LEU A 263 4.21 -0.36 11.98
C LEU A 263 4.39 -1.62 11.11
N SER A 264 4.68 -2.77 11.72
CA SER A 264 4.78 -4.03 10.98
C SER A 264 3.43 -4.45 10.40
N GLU A 265 2.36 -4.37 11.18
CA GLU A 265 0.98 -4.61 10.71
C GLU A 265 0.59 -3.58 9.63
N HIS A 266 0.92 -2.30 9.85
CA HIS A 266 0.70 -1.24 8.88
C HIS A 266 1.34 -1.54 7.53
N PHE A 267 2.62 -1.91 7.51
CA PHE A 267 3.33 -2.21 6.26
C PHE A 267 2.69 -3.37 5.50
N LEU A 268 2.27 -4.42 6.19
CA LEU A 268 1.60 -5.57 5.56
C LEU A 268 0.20 -5.19 5.03
N ALA A 269 -0.54 -4.37 5.76
CA ALA A 269 -1.84 -3.86 5.33
C ALA A 269 -1.70 -2.93 4.10
N ALA A 270 -0.76 -1.98 4.14
CA ALA A 270 -0.50 -1.07 3.02
C ALA A 270 -0.02 -1.82 1.76
N ARG A 271 0.84 -2.85 1.88
CA ARG A 271 1.23 -3.73 0.77
C ARG A 271 0.02 -4.45 0.17
N THR A 272 -0.87 -4.95 1.02
CA THR A 272 -2.10 -5.61 0.57
C THR A 272 -2.95 -4.68 -0.28
N ILE A 273 -3.11 -3.42 0.14
CA ILE A 273 -3.86 -2.41 -0.61
C ILE A 273 -3.14 -2.08 -1.93
N ASP A 274 -1.84 -1.80 -1.90
CA ASP A 274 -1.08 -1.39 -3.10
C ASP A 274 -1.10 -2.47 -4.18
N HIS A 275 -0.87 -3.73 -3.82
CA HIS A 275 -0.89 -4.85 -4.76
C HIS A 275 -2.30 -5.11 -5.33
N ALA A 276 -3.33 -5.10 -4.48
CA ALA A 276 -4.70 -5.32 -4.95
C ALA A 276 -5.19 -4.15 -5.81
N HIS A 277 -4.86 -2.90 -5.44
CA HIS A 277 -5.12 -1.71 -6.25
C HIS A 277 -4.43 -1.80 -7.61
N GLY A 278 -3.12 -2.05 -7.62
CA GLY A 278 -2.33 -2.10 -8.86
C GLY A 278 -2.85 -3.14 -9.85
N ARG A 279 -3.22 -4.35 -9.38
CA ARG A 279 -3.83 -5.39 -10.22
C ARG A 279 -5.20 -4.99 -10.75
N ALA A 280 -6.09 -4.51 -9.89
CA ALA A 280 -7.44 -4.11 -10.28
C ALA A 280 -7.42 -2.89 -11.23
N TRP A 281 -6.57 -1.90 -10.94
CA TRP A 281 -6.46 -0.67 -11.73
C TRP A 281 -6.00 -0.93 -13.15
N ARG A 282 -5.04 -1.84 -13.36
CA ARG A 282 -4.61 -2.25 -14.71
C ARG A 282 -5.76 -2.85 -15.52
N LEU A 283 -6.56 -3.73 -14.92
CA LEU A 283 -7.72 -4.32 -15.60
C LEU A 283 -8.78 -3.27 -15.93
N ILE A 284 -9.10 -2.40 -14.98
CA ILE A 284 -10.06 -1.31 -15.13
C ILE A 284 -9.65 -0.36 -16.27
N THR A 285 -8.39 0.07 -16.31
CA THR A 285 -7.90 1.00 -17.33
C THR A 285 -7.76 0.35 -18.70
N ALA A 286 -7.38 -0.94 -18.76
CA ALA A 286 -7.33 -1.70 -19.99
C ALA A 286 -8.72 -1.81 -20.62
N ASP A 287 -9.76 -2.14 -19.86
CA ASP A 287 -11.13 -2.25 -20.36
C ASP A 287 -11.71 -0.91 -20.82
N ALA A 288 -11.42 0.17 -20.09
CA ALA A 288 -11.86 1.52 -20.46
C ALA A 288 -11.22 2.02 -21.77
N THR A 289 -10.02 1.55 -22.10
CA THR A 289 -9.30 1.90 -23.34
C THR A 289 -9.64 1.02 -24.53
N THR A 290 -10.01 -0.25 -24.33
CA THR A 290 -10.36 -1.20 -25.41
C THR A 290 -11.61 -0.76 -26.20
N GLY A 291 -12.49 0.01 -25.59
CA GLY A 291 -13.61 0.65 -26.31
C GLY A 291 -13.18 1.73 -27.34
N ARG A 292 -11.95 2.26 -27.25
CA ARG A 292 -11.45 3.35 -28.11
C ARG A 292 -10.53 2.91 -29.25
N ARG A 293 -9.81 1.80 -29.10
CA ARG A 293 -8.93 1.25 -30.14
C ARG A 293 -8.93 -0.27 -30.05
N ARG A 294 -9.29 -0.95 -31.13
CA ARG A 294 -8.99 -2.37 -31.35
C ARG A 294 -7.46 -2.52 -31.49
N ARG A 295 -6.71 -2.22 -30.45
CA ARG A 295 -5.29 -2.58 -30.40
C ARG A 295 -5.25 -4.06 -30.08
N ARG A 296 -4.63 -4.83 -30.95
CA ARG A 296 -4.36 -6.24 -30.67
C ARG A 296 -3.50 -6.25 -29.40
N PRO A 297 -3.92 -6.95 -28.31
CA PRO A 297 -3.14 -6.98 -27.08
C PRO A 297 -1.70 -7.42 -27.37
N ALA A 298 -0.73 -6.80 -26.72
CA ALA A 298 0.67 -7.22 -26.84
C ALA A 298 0.77 -8.60 -26.15
N GLN A 299 0.90 -9.65 -26.95
CA GLN A 299 1.05 -11.02 -26.47
C GLN A 299 2.50 -11.46 -26.60
N ALA A 300 3.07 -11.95 -25.53
CA ALA A 300 4.35 -12.63 -25.52
C ALA A 300 4.22 -13.97 -24.78
N ARG A 301 5.10 -14.91 -25.12
CA ARG A 301 5.24 -16.15 -24.37
C ARG A 301 6.66 -16.22 -23.84
N ILE A 302 6.78 -16.35 -22.53
CA ILE A 302 8.06 -16.51 -21.86
C ILE A 302 8.03 -17.84 -21.15
N ASP A 303 8.92 -18.75 -21.58
CA ASP A 303 8.85 -20.14 -21.18
C ASP A 303 7.46 -20.75 -21.54
N GLN A 304 6.73 -21.29 -20.58
CA GLN A 304 5.37 -21.79 -20.78
C GLN A 304 4.28 -20.81 -20.26
N PHE A 305 4.67 -19.59 -19.87
CA PHE A 305 3.75 -18.56 -19.37
C PHE A 305 3.29 -17.63 -20.49
N GLU A 306 2.05 -17.17 -20.35
CA GLU A 306 1.46 -16.18 -21.25
C GLU A 306 1.59 -14.80 -20.62
N VAL A 307 2.10 -13.82 -21.37
CA VAL A 307 2.14 -12.42 -20.95
C VAL A 307 1.27 -11.62 -21.89
N VAL A 308 0.25 -10.97 -21.35
CA VAL A 308 -0.70 -10.14 -22.10
C VAL A 308 -0.78 -8.79 -21.43
N ASP A 309 -0.38 -7.73 -22.15
CA ASP A 309 -0.39 -6.35 -21.67
C ASP A 309 0.30 -6.17 -20.29
N GLY A 310 1.46 -6.83 -20.08
CA GLY A 310 2.22 -6.76 -18.83
C GLY A 310 1.64 -7.60 -17.68
N VAL A 311 0.71 -8.50 -17.97
CA VAL A 311 0.14 -9.44 -16.99
C VAL A 311 0.54 -10.86 -17.35
N LEU A 312 1.25 -11.53 -16.44
CA LEU A 312 1.69 -12.92 -16.60
C LEU A 312 0.65 -13.88 -16.05
N ARG A 313 0.29 -14.84 -16.87
CA ARG A 313 -0.65 -15.92 -16.55
C ARG A 313 0.03 -17.28 -16.63
N VAL A 314 -0.20 -18.10 -15.62
CA VAL A 314 0.14 -19.53 -15.65
C VAL A 314 -1.03 -20.29 -16.29
N PRO A 315 -0.84 -20.88 -17.49
CA PRO A 315 -1.86 -21.70 -18.13
C PRO A 315 -2.31 -22.87 -17.25
N ASP A 316 -3.55 -23.32 -17.40
CA ASP A 316 -4.10 -24.42 -16.58
C ASP A 316 -3.36 -25.75 -16.75
N LEU A 317 -2.69 -25.94 -17.90
CA LEU A 317 -1.85 -27.10 -18.19
C LEU A 317 -0.52 -27.11 -17.42
N VAL A 318 -0.13 -25.96 -16.86
CA VAL A 318 1.09 -25.87 -16.04
C VAL A 318 0.72 -26.12 -14.60
N SER A 319 1.32 -27.17 -14.02
CA SER A 319 1.09 -27.51 -12.61
C SER A 319 1.61 -26.42 -11.67
N ILE A 320 0.76 -25.96 -10.76
CA ILE A 320 1.13 -25.05 -9.68
C ILE A 320 2.09 -25.74 -8.69
N ASP A 321 2.09 -27.06 -8.67
CA ASP A 321 2.89 -27.91 -7.80
C ASP A 321 4.25 -28.29 -8.40
N HIS A 322 4.65 -27.69 -9.52
CA HIS A 322 5.99 -27.95 -10.05
C HIS A 322 7.06 -27.37 -9.14
N PRO A 323 8.08 -28.16 -8.73
CA PRO A 323 9.06 -27.74 -7.71
C PRO A 323 9.80 -26.43 -8.00
N ASP A 324 10.04 -26.11 -9.27
CA ASP A 324 10.74 -24.90 -9.72
C ASP A 324 9.81 -23.75 -10.12
N LEU A 325 8.49 -23.93 -10.04
CA LEU A 325 7.53 -22.93 -10.55
C LEU A 325 7.76 -21.51 -10.02
N PRO A 326 7.95 -21.27 -8.70
CA PRO A 326 8.15 -19.93 -8.19
C PRO A 326 9.39 -19.23 -8.79
N HIS A 327 10.48 -19.96 -8.96
CA HIS A 327 11.74 -19.45 -9.53
C HIS A 327 11.55 -19.05 -10.99
N ARG A 328 10.85 -19.88 -11.77
CA ARG A 328 10.50 -19.60 -13.16
C ARG A 328 9.56 -18.42 -13.31
N LEU A 329 8.58 -18.29 -12.40
CA LEU A 329 7.68 -17.13 -12.36
C LEU A 329 8.46 -15.85 -12.09
N LEU A 330 9.31 -15.86 -11.06
CA LEU A 330 10.14 -14.71 -10.70
C LEU A 330 11.02 -14.28 -11.88
N HIS A 331 11.68 -15.23 -12.53
CA HIS A 331 12.51 -14.97 -13.73
C HIS A 331 11.68 -14.43 -14.89
N ALA A 332 10.54 -15.02 -15.20
CA ALA A 332 9.68 -14.61 -16.30
C ALA A 332 9.11 -13.20 -16.08
N MET A 333 8.62 -12.91 -14.86
CA MET A 333 8.12 -11.59 -14.49
C MET A 333 9.21 -10.51 -14.61
N THR A 334 10.44 -10.81 -14.14
CA THR A 334 11.57 -9.88 -14.22
C THR A 334 11.96 -9.58 -15.68
N ARG A 335 11.89 -10.58 -16.56
CA ARG A 335 12.20 -10.40 -17.98
C ARG A 335 11.14 -9.63 -18.76
N SER A 336 9.89 -9.74 -18.36
CA SER A 336 8.75 -9.10 -19.06
C SER A 336 8.21 -7.87 -18.35
N GLU A 337 8.81 -7.49 -17.21
CA GLU A 337 8.32 -6.41 -16.37
C GLU A 337 6.81 -6.55 -16.06
N SER A 338 6.39 -7.81 -15.87
CA SER A 338 4.98 -8.16 -15.70
C SER A 338 4.64 -8.44 -14.24
N VAL A 339 3.34 -8.40 -13.94
CA VAL A 339 2.75 -8.81 -12.67
C VAL A 339 1.94 -10.08 -12.86
N LEU A 340 1.63 -10.78 -11.78
CA LEU A 340 0.78 -11.97 -11.84
C LEU A 340 -0.67 -11.61 -12.16
N ASP A 341 -1.31 -12.44 -12.98
CA ASP A 341 -2.75 -12.38 -13.11
C ASP A 341 -3.42 -12.83 -11.80
N ARG A 342 -4.63 -12.35 -11.57
CA ARG A 342 -5.41 -12.63 -10.35
C ARG A 342 -5.56 -14.14 -10.08
N ARG A 343 -5.83 -14.94 -11.13
CA ARG A 343 -6.05 -16.39 -10.98
C ARG A 343 -4.77 -17.08 -10.53
N THR A 344 -3.65 -16.75 -11.12
CA THR A 344 -2.34 -17.28 -10.74
C THR A 344 -2.00 -16.90 -9.30
N ALA A 345 -2.13 -15.61 -8.93
CA ALA A 345 -1.87 -15.15 -7.58
C ALA A 345 -2.77 -15.86 -6.53
N THR A 346 -4.05 -16.06 -6.85
CA THR A 346 -4.98 -16.79 -5.95
C THR A 346 -4.59 -18.27 -5.81
N ARG A 347 -4.21 -18.93 -6.91
CA ARG A 347 -3.74 -20.33 -6.85
C ARG A 347 -2.50 -20.50 -6.00
N LEU A 348 -1.53 -19.58 -6.12
CA LEU A 348 -0.31 -19.58 -5.29
C LEU A 348 -0.64 -19.39 -3.81
N ARG A 349 -1.46 -18.38 -3.46
CA ARG A 349 -1.88 -18.17 -2.06
C ARG A 349 -2.58 -19.39 -1.47
N ASN A 350 -3.57 -19.93 -2.18
CA ASN A 350 -4.29 -21.12 -1.70
C ASN A 350 -3.35 -22.29 -1.45
N ARG A 351 -2.28 -22.40 -2.25
CA ARG A 351 -1.28 -23.45 -2.07
C ARG A 351 -0.41 -23.22 -0.83
N VAL A 352 -0.01 -21.95 -0.61
CA VAL A 352 0.70 -21.55 0.63
C VAL A 352 -0.18 -21.75 1.86
N ASP A 353 -1.45 -21.32 1.79
CA ASP A 353 -2.40 -21.41 2.92
C ASP A 353 -2.73 -22.88 3.29
N ALA A 354 -2.62 -23.79 2.34
CA ALA A 354 -2.77 -25.24 2.60
C ALA A 354 -1.59 -25.84 3.39
N GLY A 355 -0.50 -25.09 3.57
CA GLY A 355 0.66 -25.48 4.37
C GLY A 355 1.56 -26.55 3.74
N GLU A 356 1.18 -27.10 2.60
CA GLU A 356 1.95 -28.10 1.87
C GLU A 356 2.30 -27.55 0.50
N HIS A 357 3.58 -27.33 0.24
CA HIS A 357 4.06 -26.93 -1.08
C HIS A 357 5.27 -27.79 -1.47
N PRO A 358 5.35 -28.22 -2.74
CA PRO A 358 6.44 -29.05 -3.24
C PRO A 358 7.65 -28.25 -3.74
N TRP A 359 7.62 -26.92 -3.56
CA TRP A 359 8.66 -26.03 -4.06
C TRP A 359 9.96 -26.24 -3.27
N THR A 360 11.03 -26.47 -3.98
CA THR A 360 12.32 -26.86 -3.41
C THR A 360 13.45 -26.06 -4.03
N TRP A 361 14.58 -26.07 -3.33
CA TRP A 361 15.83 -25.51 -3.82
C TRP A 361 16.75 -26.62 -4.32
N ASP A 362 17.38 -26.35 -5.45
CA ASP A 362 18.51 -27.06 -6.00
C ASP A 362 19.49 -26.06 -6.65
N HIS A 363 20.59 -26.53 -7.20
CA HIS A 363 21.55 -25.63 -7.84
C HIS A 363 20.94 -24.80 -8.98
N PRO A 364 20.15 -25.36 -9.93
CA PRO A 364 19.50 -24.59 -10.99
C PRO A 364 18.53 -23.52 -10.46
N THR A 365 17.66 -23.83 -9.52
CA THR A 365 16.68 -22.89 -8.97
C THR A 365 17.34 -21.77 -8.19
N ARG A 366 18.38 -22.08 -7.41
CA ARG A 366 19.20 -21.09 -6.71
C ARG A 366 19.92 -20.16 -7.69
N ALA A 367 20.56 -20.72 -8.72
CA ALA A 367 21.24 -19.92 -9.75
C ALA A 367 20.25 -19.00 -10.48
N GLN A 368 19.03 -19.48 -10.76
CA GLN A 368 17.96 -18.69 -11.38
C GLN A 368 17.50 -17.55 -10.45
N PHE A 369 17.28 -17.81 -9.18
CA PHE A 369 16.94 -16.80 -8.19
C PHE A 369 17.99 -15.69 -8.11
N LEU A 370 19.27 -16.07 -7.97
CA LEU A 370 20.38 -15.11 -7.94
C LEU A 370 20.49 -14.30 -9.22
N SER A 371 20.25 -14.93 -10.39
CA SER A 371 20.26 -14.23 -11.68
C SER A 371 19.21 -13.13 -11.75
N VAL A 372 18.06 -13.31 -11.08
CA VAL A 372 17.03 -12.27 -10.95
C VAL A 372 17.52 -11.13 -10.07
N LEU A 373 18.15 -11.40 -8.93
CA LEU A 373 18.67 -10.35 -8.04
C LEU A 373 19.73 -9.48 -8.73
N TRP A 374 20.58 -10.07 -9.56
CA TRP A 374 21.54 -9.32 -10.39
C TRP A 374 20.89 -8.42 -11.45
N ARG A 375 19.57 -8.51 -11.69
CA ARG A 375 18.83 -7.56 -12.53
C ARG A 375 18.56 -6.22 -11.85
N GLY A 376 18.96 -6.06 -10.59
CA GLY A 376 18.82 -4.83 -9.84
C GLY A 376 17.38 -4.45 -9.56
N SER A 377 17.04 -3.18 -9.71
CA SER A 377 15.70 -2.64 -9.44
C SER A 377 14.57 -3.31 -10.24
N ALA A 378 14.87 -3.92 -11.40
CA ALA A 378 13.90 -4.69 -12.17
C ALA A 378 13.37 -5.94 -11.43
N ALA A 379 14.10 -6.44 -10.41
CA ALA A 379 13.67 -7.57 -9.59
C ALA A 379 12.66 -7.18 -8.50
N LEU A 380 12.60 -5.91 -8.07
CA LEU A 380 11.83 -5.49 -6.90
C LEU A 380 10.32 -5.75 -7.05
N GLY A 381 9.74 -5.41 -8.21
CA GLY A 381 8.32 -5.66 -8.48
C GLY A 381 7.97 -7.16 -8.45
N PRO A 382 8.64 -8.02 -9.22
CA PRO A 382 8.46 -9.47 -9.19
C PRO A 382 8.63 -10.11 -7.80
N VAL A 383 9.64 -9.69 -7.03
CA VAL A 383 9.84 -10.14 -5.64
C VAL A 383 8.65 -9.76 -4.76
N ALA A 384 8.17 -8.51 -4.89
CA ALA A 384 7.01 -8.02 -4.15
C ALA A 384 5.72 -8.79 -4.51
N GLU A 385 5.53 -9.16 -5.78
CA GLU A 385 4.40 -9.99 -6.23
C GLU A 385 4.43 -11.39 -5.58
N LEU A 386 5.59 -12.05 -5.50
CA LEU A 386 5.72 -13.33 -4.81
C LEU A 386 5.56 -13.18 -3.29
N ASP A 387 6.04 -12.09 -2.69
CA ASP A 387 5.84 -11.81 -1.26
C ASP A 387 4.36 -11.64 -0.92
N ASP A 388 3.57 -10.92 -1.74
CA ASP A 388 2.12 -10.77 -1.54
C ASP A 388 1.37 -12.12 -1.58
N THR A 389 1.87 -13.07 -2.36
CA THR A 389 1.28 -14.42 -2.41
C THR A 389 1.72 -15.34 -1.27
N GLY A 390 2.66 -14.93 -0.42
CA GLY A 390 3.27 -15.76 0.62
C GLY A 390 4.33 -16.73 0.13
N VAL A 391 4.57 -16.80 -1.17
CA VAL A 391 5.52 -17.75 -1.79
C VAL A 391 6.95 -17.53 -1.32
N LEU A 392 7.37 -16.26 -1.07
CA LEU A 392 8.73 -16.01 -0.57
C LEU A 392 8.97 -16.62 0.82
N VAL A 393 8.02 -16.51 1.73
CA VAL A 393 8.11 -17.14 3.05
C VAL A 393 8.03 -18.66 2.95
N ALA A 394 7.23 -19.19 2.02
CA ALA A 394 7.20 -20.61 1.76
C ALA A 394 8.55 -21.15 1.23
N LEU A 395 9.22 -20.38 0.36
CA LEU A 395 10.56 -20.72 -0.17
C LEU A 395 11.69 -20.50 0.84
N ILE A 396 11.59 -19.49 1.69
CA ILE A 396 12.61 -19.15 2.70
C ILE A 396 11.88 -18.91 4.02
N PRO A 397 11.58 -19.96 4.81
CA PRO A 397 10.78 -19.85 6.04
C PRO A 397 11.35 -18.87 7.07
N GLN A 398 12.67 -18.73 7.15
CA GLN A 398 13.35 -17.78 8.03
C GLN A 398 13.03 -16.31 7.69
N TRP A 399 12.60 -16.05 6.44
CA TRP A 399 12.19 -14.72 5.99
C TRP A 399 10.95 -14.18 6.72
N ALA A 400 10.13 -15.07 7.30
CA ALA A 400 8.96 -14.69 8.09
C ALA A 400 9.31 -13.72 9.23
N ALA A 401 10.47 -13.88 9.85
CA ALA A 401 10.90 -13.05 10.98
C ALA A 401 11.23 -11.59 10.58
N VAL A 402 11.60 -11.34 9.33
CA VAL A 402 11.97 -10.02 8.83
C VAL A 402 10.88 -9.38 7.98
N ARG A 403 9.92 -10.17 7.50
CA ARG A 403 8.85 -9.73 6.61
C ARG A 403 7.99 -8.65 7.27
N GLY A 404 7.97 -7.45 6.67
CA GLY A 404 7.23 -6.31 7.19
C GLY A 404 7.78 -5.74 8.51
N ARG A 405 8.88 -6.26 9.06
CA ARG A 405 9.40 -5.83 10.35
C ARG A 405 9.86 -4.37 10.30
N ALA A 406 9.30 -3.56 11.18
CA ALA A 406 9.63 -2.14 11.27
C ALA A 406 11.05 -1.91 11.82
N GLN A 407 11.71 -0.89 11.30
CA GLN A 407 12.98 -0.37 11.80
C GLN A 407 12.77 1.09 12.24
N ARG A 408 12.52 1.33 13.54
CA ARG A 408 12.35 2.69 14.09
C ARG A 408 13.70 3.35 14.34
N ASN A 409 14.45 3.55 13.25
CA ASN A 409 15.74 4.24 13.29
C ASN A 409 15.77 5.27 12.15
N PRO A 410 16.09 6.56 12.41
CA PRO A 410 16.09 7.63 11.41
C PRO A 410 17.06 7.40 10.23
N PHE A 411 18.01 6.47 10.36
CA PHE A 411 18.92 6.08 9.28
C PHE A 411 18.34 5.03 8.32
N HIS A 412 17.21 4.41 8.65
CA HIS A 412 16.57 3.38 7.81
C HIS A 412 15.23 3.89 7.30
N ARG A 413 15.10 3.95 5.98
CA ARG A 413 13.88 4.41 5.31
C ARG A 413 12.83 3.30 5.19
N TYR A 414 13.26 2.03 5.13
CA TYR A 414 12.44 0.88 4.76
C TYR A 414 12.25 -0.09 5.94
N SER A 415 11.20 -0.91 5.88
CA SER A 415 11.12 -2.13 6.70
C SER A 415 12.31 -3.04 6.43
N LEU A 416 12.59 -3.96 7.36
CA LEU A 416 13.81 -4.78 7.34
C LEU A 416 13.92 -5.63 6.06
N ASP A 417 12.84 -6.29 5.66
CA ASP A 417 12.78 -7.07 4.43
C ASP A 417 12.93 -6.20 3.16
N ARG A 418 12.26 -5.04 3.12
CA ARG A 418 12.40 -4.11 1.98
C ARG A 418 13.81 -3.54 1.89
N HIS A 419 14.44 -3.20 3.03
CA HIS A 419 15.83 -2.78 3.06
C HIS A 419 16.74 -3.84 2.42
N ALA A 420 16.58 -5.11 2.80
CA ALA A 420 17.36 -6.21 2.26
C ALA A 420 17.20 -6.34 0.73
N TRP A 421 15.96 -6.30 0.21
CA TRP A 421 15.70 -6.35 -1.23
C TRP A 421 16.26 -5.15 -1.98
N HIS A 422 16.12 -3.93 -1.42
CA HIS A 422 16.69 -2.73 -2.02
C HIS A 422 18.23 -2.74 -2.01
N ALA A 423 18.87 -3.28 -0.98
CA ALA A 423 20.31 -3.43 -0.94
C ALA A 423 20.80 -4.40 -2.03
N ALA A 424 20.14 -5.56 -2.19
CA ALA A 424 20.44 -6.51 -3.25
C ALA A 424 20.22 -5.89 -4.65
N ALA A 425 19.12 -5.15 -4.83
CA ALA A 425 18.84 -4.44 -6.09
C ALA A 425 19.90 -3.36 -6.38
N ALA A 426 20.28 -2.57 -5.37
CA ALA A 426 21.33 -1.54 -5.52
C ALA A 426 22.68 -2.13 -5.93
N LEU A 427 23.05 -3.32 -5.42
CA LEU A 427 24.25 -4.02 -5.89
C LEU A 427 24.16 -4.39 -7.37
N GLY A 428 23.01 -4.92 -7.82
CA GLY A 428 22.79 -5.27 -9.23
C GLY A 428 22.85 -4.05 -10.14
N ASP A 429 22.22 -2.95 -9.74
CA ASP A 429 22.23 -1.69 -10.47
C ASP A 429 23.64 -1.07 -10.51
N LEU A 430 24.35 -1.05 -9.37
CA LEU A 430 25.72 -0.55 -9.27
C LEU A 430 26.67 -1.25 -10.25
N VAL A 431 26.59 -2.58 -10.30
CA VAL A 431 27.44 -3.38 -11.20
C VAL A 431 27.10 -3.13 -12.68
N ARG A 432 25.83 -2.87 -12.98
CA ARG A 432 25.39 -2.56 -14.35
C ARG A 432 25.80 -1.17 -14.80
N ASP A 433 25.67 -0.18 -13.91
CA ASP A 433 25.75 1.23 -14.26
C ASP A 433 27.16 1.82 -14.05
N GLU A 434 27.99 1.22 -13.16
CA GLU A 434 29.31 1.72 -12.79
C GLU A 434 30.44 0.80 -13.27
N THR A 435 31.29 1.29 -14.17
CA THR A 435 32.39 0.52 -14.73
C THR A 435 33.36 -0.03 -13.67
N TRP A 436 33.68 0.74 -12.64
CA TRP A 436 34.58 0.28 -11.58
C TRP A 436 34.00 -0.90 -10.79
N ALA A 437 32.68 -0.91 -10.56
CA ALA A 437 32.00 -1.99 -9.85
C ALA A 437 31.96 -3.26 -10.70
N ALA A 438 31.74 -3.13 -12.01
CA ALA A 438 31.81 -4.26 -12.93
C ALA A 438 33.21 -4.88 -12.94
N VAL A 439 34.30 -4.06 -13.04
CA VAL A 439 35.69 -4.53 -12.97
C VAL A 439 36.02 -5.17 -11.62
N ALA A 440 35.50 -4.61 -10.49
CA ALA A 440 35.70 -5.19 -9.18
C ALA A 440 35.00 -6.56 -9.07
N LEU A 441 33.80 -6.69 -9.62
CA LEU A 441 33.04 -7.96 -9.62
C LEU A 441 33.77 -9.07 -10.42
N GLU A 442 34.52 -8.73 -11.46
CA GLU A 442 35.32 -9.71 -12.22
C GLU A 442 36.39 -10.39 -11.37
N ARG A 443 36.87 -9.74 -10.31
CA ARG A 443 37.90 -10.24 -9.38
C ARG A 443 37.30 -11.03 -8.19
N ILE A 444 35.98 -11.07 -8.08
CA ILE A 444 35.29 -11.80 -7.00
C ILE A 444 35.01 -13.22 -7.47
N ASP A 445 35.65 -14.19 -6.81
CA ASP A 445 35.52 -15.61 -7.12
C ASP A 445 34.11 -16.16 -6.82
N ASP A 446 33.44 -15.63 -5.77
CA ASP A 446 32.16 -16.11 -5.28
C ASP A 446 31.12 -15.01 -5.29
N ARG A 447 30.53 -14.79 -6.46
CA ARG A 447 29.48 -13.80 -6.68
C ARG A 447 28.17 -14.16 -6.00
N GLU A 448 27.96 -15.47 -5.77
CA GLU A 448 26.82 -16.00 -5.03
C GLU A 448 26.90 -15.56 -3.56
N ALA A 449 28.06 -15.75 -2.92
CA ALA A 449 28.28 -15.31 -1.55
C ALA A 449 28.12 -13.79 -1.39
N LEU A 450 28.59 -12.99 -2.36
CA LEU A 450 28.42 -11.54 -2.32
C LEU A 450 26.94 -11.13 -2.34
N MET A 451 26.14 -11.65 -3.28
CA MET A 451 24.73 -11.31 -3.40
C MET A 451 23.94 -11.76 -2.18
N LEU A 452 24.16 -12.99 -1.68
CA LEU A 452 23.52 -13.49 -0.48
C LEU A 452 23.97 -12.72 0.77
N GLY A 453 25.27 -12.38 0.87
CA GLY A 453 25.79 -11.57 1.97
C GLY A 453 25.10 -10.19 2.03
N VAL A 454 24.90 -9.53 0.88
CA VAL A 454 24.14 -8.26 0.81
C VAL A 454 22.67 -8.45 1.15
N LEU A 455 22.03 -9.51 0.67
CA LEU A 455 20.62 -9.80 0.99
C LEU A 455 20.41 -10.09 2.48
N LEU A 456 21.36 -10.77 3.12
CA LEU A 456 21.20 -11.29 4.48
C LEU A 456 21.94 -10.47 5.56
N HIS A 457 22.64 -9.37 5.20
CA HIS A 457 23.51 -8.62 6.12
C HIS A 457 22.82 -8.21 7.43
N ASP A 458 21.56 -7.84 7.37
CA ASP A 458 20.74 -7.36 8.48
C ASP A 458 19.75 -8.40 9.04
N ILE A 459 19.82 -9.65 8.60
CA ILE A 459 18.85 -10.69 8.98
C ILE A 459 18.78 -10.90 10.50
N GLY A 460 19.88 -10.65 11.21
CA GLY A 460 19.98 -10.76 12.65
C GLY A 460 19.17 -9.73 13.44
N LYS A 461 18.77 -8.62 12.83
CA LYS A 461 17.94 -7.59 13.49
C LYS A 461 16.59 -8.12 13.99
N ALA A 462 16.13 -9.23 13.45
CA ALA A 462 14.94 -9.92 13.95
C ALA A 462 15.21 -10.84 15.15
N HIS A 463 16.48 -11.09 15.48
CA HIS A 463 16.88 -12.14 16.42
C HIS A 463 17.70 -11.64 17.64
N GLY A 464 17.89 -10.34 17.77
CA GLY A 464 18.55 -9.72 18.94
C GLY A 464 19.84 -8.95 18.61
N GLU A 465 20.52 -8.48 19.64
CA GLU A 465 21.78 -7.74 19.55
C GLU A 465 22.97 -8.55 20.13
N PRO A 466 24.18 -8.38 19.58
CA PRO A 466 24.47 -7.60 18.36
C PRO A 466 24.02 -8.33 17.11
N HIS A 467 23.26 -7.65 16.24
CA HIS A 467 22.61 -8.29 15.09
C HIS A 467 23.59 -8.89 14.07
N SER A 468 24.82 -8.37 13.98
CA SER A 468 25.85 -8.96 13.13
C SER A 468 26.26 -10.36 13.58
N GLN A 469 26.21 -10.65 14.90
CA GLN A 469 26.50 -11.99 15.46
C GLN A 469 25.25 -12.89 15.43
N THR A 470 24.09 -12.38 15.84
CA THR A 470 22.84 -13.16 15.83
C THR A 470 22.38 -13.50 14.41
N GLY A 471 22.81 -12.73 13.41
CA GLY A 471 22.55 -12.99 12.00
C GLY A 471 23.33 -14.18 11.43
N VAL A 472 24.51 -14.50 11.95
CA VAL A 472 25.38 -15.57 11.42
C VAL A 472 24.68 -16.93 11.37
N PRO A 473 24.13 -17.46 12.49
CA PRO A 473 23.44 -18.75 12.45
C PRO A 473 22.22 -18.75 11.52
N VAL A 474 21.46 -17.64 11.47
CA VAL A 474 20.29 -17.53 10.59
C VAL A 474 20.72 -17.51 9.12
N ALA A 475 21.77 -16.79 8.77
CA ALA A 475 22.32 -16.77 7.41
C ALA A 475 22.85 -18.16 7.00
N ARG A 476 23.49 -18.89 7.92
CA ARG A 476 23.90 -20.27 7.70
C ARG A 476 22.69 -21.16 7.39
N ASP A 477 21.67 -21.15 8.23
CA ASP A 477 20.46 -21.95 8.07
C ASP A 477 19.77 -21.65 6.72
N ILE A 478 19.74 -20.39 6.31
CA ILE A 478 19.21 -19.99 4.99
C ILE A 478 20.09 -20.55 3.87
N CYS A 479 21.41 -20.39 3.93
CA CYS A 479 22.32 -20.90 2.91
C CYS A 479 22.24 -22.42 2.78
N GLU A 480 22.17 -23.16 3.90
CA GLU A 480 21.97 -24.62 3.92
C GLU A 480 20.62 -24.99 3.30
N HIS A 481 19.55 -24.28 3.65
CA HIS A 481 18.21 -24.48 3.06
C HIS A 481 18.21 -24.26 1.55
N LEU A 482 18.92 -23.24 1.07
CA LEU A 482 19.11 -22.94 -0.35
C LEU A 482 20.04 -23.95 -1.05
N GLY A 483 20.69 -24.86 -0.32
CA GLY A 483 21.65 -25.83 -0.84
C GLY A 483 22.95 -25.19 -1.31
N CYS A 484 23.42 -24.12 -0.68
CA CYS A 484 24.69 -23.49 -0.99
C CYS A 484 25.88 -24.41 -0.68
N PRO A 485 26.99 -24.33 -1.46
CA PRO A 485 28.22 -25.03 -1.10
C PRO A 485 28.77 -24.54 0.25
N PRO A 486 29.39 -25.40 1.07
CA PRO A 486 29.93 -25.01 2.38
C PRO A 486 30.84 -23.77 2.34
N ARG A 487 31.70 -23.67 1.34
CA ARG A 487 32.59 -22.51 1.16
C ARG A 487 31.82 -21.20 0.91
N THR A 488 30.72 -21.26 0.16
CA THR A 488 29.83 -20.12 -0.06
C THR A 488 29.13 -19.74 1.24
N THR A 489 28.63 -20.69 1.99
CA THR A 489 28.00 -20.49 3.30
C THR A 489 28.97 -19.78 4.27
N GLU A 490 30.20 -20.28 4.44
CA GLU A 490 31.21 -19.66 5.29
C GLU A 490 31.52 -18.21 4.89
N ARG A 491 31.53 -17.90 3.58
CA ARG A 491 31.73 -16.53 3.10
C ARG A 491 30.56 -15.62 3.41
N VAL A 492 29.32 -16.12 3.26
CA VAL A 492 28.12 -15.36 3.63
C VAL A 492 28.11 -15.07 5.12
N GLU A 493 28.43 -16.04 5.97
CA GLU A 493 28.55 -15.85 7.41
C GLU A 493 29.52 -14.71 7.76
N ARG A 494 30.71 -14.73 7.17
CA ARG A 494 31.72 -13.68 7.38
C ARG A 494 31.24 -12.30 6.90
N LEU A 495 30.55 -12.24 5.76
CA LEU A 495 29.99 -10.98 5.26
C LEU A 495 28.92 -10.44 6.21
N VAL A 496 28.05 -11.29 6.75
CA VAL A 496 27.04 -10.92 7.74
C VAL A 496 27.69 -10.48 9.06
N GLU A 497 28.69 -11.21 9.57
CA GLU A 497 29.40 -10.90 10.80
C GLU A 497 30.11 -9.53 10.75
N HIS A 498 30.73 -9.22 9.61
CA HIS A 498 31.61 -8.06 9.45
C HIS A 498 31.01 -6.92 8.63
N HIS A 499 29.71 -6.93 8.30
CA HIS A 499 29.13 -5.91 7.42
C HIS A 499 29.20 -4.48 7.97
N LEU A 500 29.30 -4.32 9.29
CA LEU A 500 29.48 -3.01 9.96
C LEU A 500 30.94 -2.58 10.08
N LEU A 501 31.91 -3.46 9.79
CA LEU A 501 33.33 -3.17 10.02
C LEU A 501 33.80 -1.90 9.27
N LEU A 502 33.57 -1.82 7.98
CA LEU A 502 33.99 -0.67 7.20
C LEU A 502 33.22 0.62 7.51
N PRO A 503 31.87 0.61 7.64
CA PRO A 503 31.11 1.78 8.07
C PRO A 503 31.54 2.31 9.44
N ASP A 504 31.75 1.44 10.42
CA ASP A 504 32.18 1.83 11.77
C ASP A 504 33.57 2.47 11.78
N ILE A 505 34.48 1.93 10.99
CA ILE A 505 35.83 2.47 10.86
C ILE A 505 35.82 3.80 10.12
N ALA A 506 35.14 3.88 8.98
CA ALA A 506 35.08 5.09 8.16
C ALA A 506 34.45 6.29 8.89
N THR A 507 33.54 6.03 9.84
CA THR A 507 32.84 7.09 10.58
C THR A 507 33.46 7.44 11.92
N ARG A 508 34.29 6.55 12.52
CA ARG A 508 34.77 6.70 13.92
C ARG A 508 36.28 6.71 14.07
N ARG A 509 37.06 6.45 13.01
CA ARG A 509 38.50 6.29 13.06
C ARG A 509 39.19 7.12 11.98
N ASP A 510 40.45 7.44 12.24
CA ASP A 510 41.34 8.09 11.27
C ASP A 510 41.83 7.04 10.26
N LEU A 511 41.37 7.15 9.01
CA LEU A 511 41.75 6.24 7.92
C LEU A 511 43.20 6.41 7.46
N SER A 512 43.93 7.42 7.93
CA SER A 512 45.37 7.62 7.69
C SER A 512 46.26 6.79 8.62
N ASP A 513 45.69 6.16 9.67
CA ASP A 513 46.44 5.32 10.60
C ASP A 513 46.77 3.95 9.98
N ALA A 514 48.06 3.77 9.63
CA ALA A 514 48.54 2.54 9.03
C ALA A 514 48.36 1.30 9.93
N ALA A 515 48.43 1.45 11.26
CA ALA A 515 48.22 0.36 12.20
C ALA A 515 46.76 -0.10 12.20
N LEU A 516 45.81 0.82 12.01
CA LEU A 516 44.40 0.52 11.84
C LEU A 516 44.13 -0.28 10.56
N ILE A 517 44.76 0.13 9.45
CA ILE A 517 44.61 -0.55 8.15
C ILE A 517 45.13 -2.00 8.23
N ILE A 518 46.28 -2.20 8.86
CA ILE A 518 46.86 -3.55 9.08
C ILE A 518 45.89 -4.41 9.90
N LYS A 519 45.37 -3.87 11.01
CA LYS A 519 44.42 -4.61 11.86
C LYS A 519 43.13 -5.00 11.15
N ILE A 520 42.65 -4.15 10.22
CA ILE A 520 41.48 -4.44 9.39
C ILE A 520 41.80 -5.58 8.40
N ALA A 521 42.98 -5.54 7.81
CA ALA A 521 43.41 -6.54 6.84
C ALA A 521 43.66 -7.94 7.44
N GLU A 522 43.84 -8.01 8.77
CA GLU A 522 44.01 -9.26 9.52
C GLU A 522 42.68 -9.89 9.96
N GLN A 523 41.54 -9.18 9.89
CA GLN A 523 40.18 -9.67 10.15
C GLN A 523 39.52 -10.20 8.90
#